data_958642a220aefb713ebd1441197dfb88
#
_entry.id   958642a220aefb713ebd1441197dfb88
#
_cell.length_a   1.000
_cell.length_b   1.000
_cell.length_c   1.000
_cell.angle_alpha   90.00
_cell.angle_beta   90.00
_cell.angle_gamma   90.00
#
_symmetry.space_group_name_H-M   'P 1'
#
loop_
_entity.id
_entity.type
_entity.pdbx_description
1 polymer ?
#
loop_
_entity_poly.entity_id
_entity_poly.type
_entity_poly.pdbx_seq_one_letter_code
_entity_poly.pdbx_strand_id
1 'polypeptide(L)'
;MSAVAQPLTTEDDPLSPWWKRAILIVMVLGFAGLIMITILAYRNAPPVPAQVVDAQGVTLFSGDDVRDGQAVFLRYGLMDNGSIWGHGAYLGPDYSAEELHRMGEDTAEAIAQQRYQQSLAALTPSQQAAVRAETAVALKTNRYDSVTATLHLTAPQSATYHQQISYWSDYFRHPSRNGGLSF
;
A
#
# COMPACT_ATOMS: atom_id res chain seq x y z
N MET A 1 -15.81 46.78 -61.20
CA MET A 1 -16.57 46.84 -59.96
C MET A 1 -15.83 45.99 -58.94
N SER A 2 -15.01 46.66 -58.13
CA SER A 2 -14.19 45.95 -57.07
C SER A 2 -15.01 45.91 -55.78
N ALA A 3 -15.34 44.69 -55.33
CA ALA A 3 -15.97 44.47 -54.03
C ALA A 3 -14.93 44.68 -52.97
N VAL A 4 -15.10 45.72 -52.14
CA VAL A 4 -14.31 45.96 -50.94
C VAL A 4 -14.79 44.96 -49.88
N ALA A 5 -13.91 44.00 -49.50
CA ALA A 5 -14.15 43.12 -48.40
C ALA A 5 -14.19 43.95 -47.11
N GLN A 6 -15.31 43.93 -46.39
CA GLN A 6 -15.42 44.53 -45.07
C GLN A 6 -14.62 43.66 -44.10
N PRO A 7 -13.79 44.26 -43.21
CA PRO A 7 -13.15 43.52 -42.16
C PRO A 7 -14.20 43.01 -41.17
N LEU A 8 -14.15 41.73 -40.89
CA LEU A 8 -14.91 41.12 -39.79
C LEU A 8 -14.38 41.72 -38.48
N THR A 9 -15.05 42.73 -37.96
CA THR A 9 -14.85 43.16 -36.58
C THR A 9 -15.42 42.07 -35.69
N THR A 10 -14.54 41.24 -35.10
CA THR A 10 -14.92 40.48 -33.94
C THR A 10 -15.23 41.47 -32.82
N GLU A 11 -16.52 41.74 -32.60
CA GLU A 11 -16.98 42.37 -31.36
C GLU A 11 -16.52 41.43 -30.21
N ASP A 12 -15.43 41.84 -29.55
CA ASP A 12 -15.06 41.29 -28.27
C ASP A 12 -16.16 41.65 -27.28
N ASP A 13 -17.14 40.75 -27.13
CA ASP A 13 -18.18 40.86 -26.10
C ASP A 13 -17.47 40.78 -24.72
N PRO A 14 -17.32 41.90 -24.01
CA PRO A 14 -16.53 41.91 -22.80
C PRO A 14 -17.24 41.05 -21.77
N LEU A 15 -16.65 39.88 -21.44
CA LEU A 15 -17.15 39.01 -20.42
C LEU A 15 -17.50 39.81 -19.16
N SER A 16 -18.75 39.69 -18.71
CA SER A 16 -19.25 40.39 -17.53
C SER A 16 -18.25 40.23 -16.36
N PRO A 17 -17.97 41.33 -15.61
CA PRO A 17 -17.09 41.29 -14.44
C PRO A 17 -17.49 40.21 -13.42
N TRP A 18 -18.74 39.77 -13.45
CA TRP A 18 -19.29 38.71 -12.65
C TRP A 18 -18.64 37.33 -12.92
N TRP A 19 -18.31 37.03 -14.17
CA TRP A 19 -17.62 35.79 -14.54
C TRP A 19 -16.24 35.71 -13.90
N LYS A 20 -15.48 36.78 -13.84
CA LYS A 20 -14.15 36.82 -13.17
C LYS A 20 -14.29 36.52 -11.67
N ARG A 21 -15.32 37.09 -11.03
CA ARG A 21 -15.59 36.82 -9.60
C ARG A 21 -16.02 35.38 -9.37
N ALA A 22 -16.91 34.84 -10.23
CA ALA A 22 -17.34 33.45 -10.12
C ALA A 22 -16.18 32.46 -10.26
N ILE A 23 -15.32 32.67 -11.26
CA ILE A 23 -14.11 31.85 -11.45
C ILE A 23 -13.20 31.95 -10.22
N LEU A 24 -12.96 33.15 -9.69
CA LEU A 24 -12.12 33.34 -8.52
C LEU A 24 -12.69 32.61 -7.29
N ILE A 25 -14.00 32.69 -7.05
CA ILE A 25 -14.65 32.00 -5.95
C ILE A 25 -14.51 30.47 -6.11
N VAL A 26 -14.77 29.93 -7.30
CA VAL A 26 -14.63 28.50 -7.56
C VAL A 26 -13.18 28.05 -7.36
N MET A 27 -12.20 28.81 -7.82
CA MET A 27 -10.79 28.50 -7.62
C MET A 27 -10.42 28.50 -6.12
N VAL A 28 -10.80 29.56 -5.39
CA VAL A 28 -10.51 29.66 -3.95
C VAL A 28 -11.14 28.52 -3.17
N LEU A 29 -12.41 28.21 -3.42
CA LEU A 29 -13.08 27.09 -2.75
C LEU A 29 -12.49 25.75 -3.15
N GLY A 30 -12.13 25.56 -4.41
CA GLY A 30 -11.48 24.34 -4.92
C GLY A 30 -10.11 24.12 -4.25
N PHE A 31 -9.25 25.14 -4.22
CA PHE A 31 -7.96 25.04 -3.56
C PHE A 31 -8.08 24.88 -2.05
N ALA A 32 -9.02 25.56 -1.39
CA ALA A 32 -9.28 25.37 0.03
C ALA A 32 -9.70 23.93 0.34
N GLY A 33 -10.58 23.34 -0.50
CA GLY A 33 -11.00 21.96 -0.39
C GLY A 33 -9.82 20.98 -0.58
N LEU A 34 -8.99 21.20 -1.61
CA LEU A 34 -7.79 20.39 -1.85
C LEU A 34 -6.80 20.44 -0.68
N ILE A 35 -6.53 21.64 -0.15
CA ILE A 35 -5.65 21.82 1.00
C ILE A 35 -6.21 21.08 2.22
N MET A 36 -7.52 21.22 2.48
CA MET A 36 -8.18 20.54 3.59
C MET A 36 -8.05 19.01 3.47
N ILE A 37 -8.36 18.45 2.28
CA ILE A 37 -8.24 17.00 2.02
C ILE A 37 -6.80 16.55 2.18
N THR A 38 -5.83 17.32 1.68
CA THR A 38 -4.40 17.02 1.82
C THR A 38 -4.00 16.96 3.30
N ILE A 39 -4.37 17.95 4.09
CA ILE A 39 -4.08 17.97 5.54
C ILE A 39 -4.70 16.76 6.23
N LEU A 40 -5.97 16.42 5.91
CA LEU A 40 -6.64 15.26 6.49
C LEU A 40 -5.97 13.94 6.08
N ALA A 41 -5.54 13.80 4.83
CA ALA A 41 -4.83 12.63 4.34
C ALA A 41 -3.49 12.42 5.08
N TYR A 42 -2.69 13.48 5.24
CA TYR A 42 -1.43 13.39 5.98
C TYR A 42 -1.62 13.12 7.48
N ARG A 43 -2.65 13.72 8.10
CA ARG A 43 -2.94 13.49 9.52
C ARG A 43 -3.42 12.06 9.82
N ASN A 44 -4.07 11.42 8.86
CA ASN A 44 -4.64 10.08 8.99
C ASN A 44 -3.76 9.00 8.32
N ALA A 45 -2.59 9.36 7.79
CA ALA A 45 -1.66 8.41 7.22
C ALA A 45 -1.19 7.40 8.31
N PRO A 46 -1.15 6.10 8.01
CA PRO A 46 -0.61 5.12 8.94
C PRO A 46 0.85 5.46 9.27
N PRO A 47 1.22 5.49 10.56
CA PRO A 47 2.60 5.78 10.93
C PRO A 47 3.52 4.61 10.57
N VAL A 48 4.75 4.91 10.18
CA VAL A 48 5.82 3.92 10.14
C VAL A 48 6.25 3.66 11.58
N PRO A 49 6.15 2.42 12.11
CA PRO A 49 6.55 2.12 13.48
C PRO A 49 8.06 2.33 13.65
N ALA A 50 8.48 2.79 14.81
CA ALA A 50 9.91 2.88 15.14
C ALA A 50 10.55 1.50 15.20
N GLN A 51 9.78 0.51 15.68
CA GLN A 51 10.18 -0.89 15.71
C GLN A 51 8.96 -1.81 15.60
N VAL A 52 9.20 -3.00 15.07
CA VAL A 52 8.23 -4.09 15.03
C VAL A 52 8.79 -5.22 15.86
N VAL A 53 8.02 -5.72 16.82
CA VAL A 53 8.45 -6.74 17.76
C VAL A 53 7.56 -7.99 17.66
N ASP A 54 8.14 -9.13 18.00
CA ASP A 54 7.42 -10.39 18.11
C ASP A 54 6.59 -10.47 19.41
N ALA A 55 5.95 -11.62 19.64
CA ALA A 55 5.14 -11.88 20.84
C ALA A 55 5.98 -11.90 22.15
N GLN A 56 7.30 -12.05 22.06
CA GLN A 56 8.24 -12.04 23.17
C GLN A 56 8.89 -10.66 23.38
N GLY A 57 8.60 -9.69 22.53
CA GLY A 57 9.18 -8.35 22.59
C GLY A 57 10.55 -8.23 21.91
N VAL A 58 10.97 -9.24 21.15
CA VAL A 58 12.21 -9.19 20.36
C VAL A 58 11.96 -8.40 19.08
N THR A 59 12.84 -7.45 18.79
CA THR A 59 12.72 -6.63 17.57
C THR A 59 12.99 -7.47 16.33
N LEU A 60 12.05 -7.48 15.40
CA LEU A 60 12.16 -8.13 14.10
C LEU A 60 12.76 -7.20 13.05
N PHE A 61 12.29 -5.95 13.02
CA PHE A 61 12.83 -4.90 12.16
C PHE A 61 12.43 -3.51 12.68
N SER A 62 13.10 -2.50 12.20
CA SER A 62 12.94 -1.10 12.60
C SER A 62 12.28 -0.26 11.50
N GLY A 63 11.88 0.96 11.85
CA GLY A 63 11.43 1.96 10.88
C GLY A 63 12.54 2.41 9.93
N ASP A 64 13.81 2.28 10.32
CA ASP A 64 14.95 2.55 9.45
C ASP A 64 15.07 1.47 8.38
N ASP A 65 14.90 0.19 8.73
CA ASP A 65 14.87 -0.92 7.76
C ASP A 65 13.76 -0.73 6.71
N VAL A 66 12.59 -0.21 7.11
CA VAL A 66 11.50 0.12 6.18
C VAL A 66 11.93 1.24 5.21
N ARG A 67 12.59 2.29 5.72
CA ARG A 67 13.08 3.41 4.90
C ARG A 67 14.20 2.98 3.95
N ASP A 68 15.11 2.15 4.43
CA ASP A 68 16.19 1.60 3.62
C ASP A 68 15.64 0.69 2.51
N GLY A 69 14.64 -0.15 2.83
CA GLY A 69 13.92 -0.94 1.84
C GLY A 69 13.24 -0.07 0.78
N GLN A 70 12.61 1.03 1.17
CA GLN A 70 12.03 1.99 0.23
C GLN A 70 13.10 2.63 -0.67
N ALA A 71 14.26 3.00 -0.11
CA ALA A 71 15.37 3.56 -0.88
C ALA A 71 15.91 2.55 -1.91
N VAL A 72 16.02 1.28 -1.53
CA VAL A 72 16.39 0.18 -2.46
C VAL A 72 15.35 0.03 -3.56
N PHE A 73 14.06 -0.01 -3.20
CA PHE A 73 12.95 -0.12 -4.15
C PHE A 73 12.98 0.99 -5.22
N LEU A 74 13.20 2.23 -4.80
CA LEU A 74 13.29 3.39 -5.70
C LEU A 74 14.59 3.36 -6.52
N ARG A 75 15.72 2.99 -5.91
CA ARG A 75 17.03 2.94 -6.57
C ARG A 75 17.07 1.94 -7.73
N TYR A 76 16.41 0.81 -7.58
CA TYR A 76 16.36 -0.24 -8.61
C TYR A 76 15.15 -0.15 -9.53
N GLY A 77 14.31 0.87 -9.37
CA GLY A 77 13.14 1.08 -10.23
C GLY A 77 12.17 -0.09 -10.20
N LEU A 78 11.93 -0.73 -9.03
CA LEU A 78 11.10 -1.94 -8.95
C LEU A 78 9.65 -1.70 -9.38
N MET A 79 9.19 -0.45 -9.44
CA MET A 79 7.89 -0.09 -10.02
C MET A 79 7.82 -0.31 -11.54
N ASP A 80 8.97 -0.42 -12.21
CA ASP A 80 9.01 -0.75 -13.64
C ASP A 80 8.75 -2.24 -13.90
N ASN A 81 8.83 -3.08 -12.86
CA ASN A 81 8.53 -4.50 -12.91
C ASN A 81 7.15 -4.83 -12.37
N GLY A 82 6.84 -4.41 -11.15
CA GLY A 82 5.58 -4.67 -10.49
C GLY A 82 4.91 -3.40 -9.99
N SER A 83 3.82 -3.56 -9.24
CA SER A 83 3.08 -2.43 -8.68
C SER A 83 3.04 -2.45 -7.15
N ILE A 84 2.75 -1.30 -6.55
CA ILE A 84 2.38 -1.17 -5.16
C ILE A 84 1.00 -0.51 -5.11
N TRP A 85 0.00 -1.16 -4.50
CA TRP A 85 -1.39 -0.71 -4.46
C TRP A 85 -1.96 -0.40 -5.85
N GLY A 86 -1.60 -1.20 -6.87
CA GLY A 86 -2.02 -1.01 -8.25
C GLY A 86 -1.28 0.12 -8.99
N HIS A 87 -0.30 0.76 -8.39
CA HIS A 87 0.52 1.80 -9.02
C HIS A 87 1.89 1.22 -9.43
N GLY A 88 2.15 1.13 -10.72
CA GLY A 88 3.39 0.59 -11.30
C GLY A 88 3.14 -0.21 -12.57
N ALA A 89 4.14 -0.93 -13.03
CA ALA A 89 4.06 -1.79 -14.21
C ALA A 89 3.38 -3.15 -13.89
N TYR A 90 2.97 -3.84 -14.96
CA TYR A 90 2.25 -5.13 -14.85
C TYR A 90 3.11 -6.32 -15.36
N LEU A 91 4.44 -6.18 -15.35
CA LEU A 91 5.36 -7.26 -15.73
C LEU A 91 5.57 -8.26 -14.60
N GLY A 92 5.48 -7.81 -13.37
CA GLY A 92 5.52 -8.59 -12.15
C GLY A 92 4.22 -8.47 -11.35
N PRO A 93 4.20 -8.95 -10.11
CA PRO A 93 3.03 -8.88 -9.23
C PRO A 93 2.77 -7.47 -8.71
N ASP A 94 1.58 -7.24 -8.19
CA ASP A 94 1.41 -6.20 -7.18
C ASP A 94 2.03 -6.69 -5.87
N TYR A 95 3.14 -6.09 -5.47
CA TYR A 95 3.91 -6.51 -4.29
C TYR A 95 3.08 -6.41 -3.01
N SER A 96 2.20 -5.41 -2.92
CA SER A 96 1.33 -5.23 -1.75
C SER A 96 0.26 -6.32 -1.67
N ALA A 97 -0.36 -6.65 -2.82
CA ALA A 97 -1.39 -7.68 -2.87
C ALA A 97 -0.81 -9.07 -2.63
N GLU A 98 0.34 -9.37 -3.24
CA GLU A 98 1.04 -10.64 -3.05
C GLU A 98 1.48 -10.83 -1.60
N GLU A 99 2.06 -9.80 -0.97
CA GLU A 99 2.45 -9.85 0.44
C GLU A 99 1.25 -10.04 1.35
N LEU A 100 0.16 -9.30 1.15
CA LEU A 100 -1.05 -9.45 1.96
C LEU A 100 -1.72 -10.82 1.79
N HIS A 101 -1.71 -11.36 0.58
CA HIS A 101 -2.22 -12.70 0.30
C HIS A 101 -1.42 -13.77 1.05
N ARG A 102 -0.09 -13.71 0.94
CA ARG A 102 0.81 -14.63 1.65
C ARG A 102 0.72 -14.49 3.16
N MET A 103 0.70 -13.27 3.65
CA MET A 103 0.50 -13.00 5.08
C MET A 103 -0.79 -13.66 5.58
N GLY A 104 -1.86 -13.63 4.78
CA GLY A 104 -3.12 -14.30 5.09
C GLY A 104 -3.00 -15.82 5.12
N GLU A 105 -2.40 -16.41 4.09
CA GLU A 105 -2.24 -17.87 3.99
C GLU A 105 -1.27 -18.43 5.03
N ASP A 106 -0.10 -17.82 5.17
CA ASP A 106 0.93 -18.27 6.10
C ASP A 106 0.46 -18.13 7.56
N THR A 107 -0.24 -17.04 7.89
CA THR A 107 -0.81 -16.86 9.24
C THR A 107 -1.90 -17.91 9.51
N ALA A 108 -2.76 -18.22 8.52
CA ALA A 108 -3.77 -19.25 8.66
C ALA A 108 -3.15 -20.63 8.86
N GLU A 109 -2.11 -20.97 8.10
CA GLU A 109 -1.37 -22.22 8.25
C GLU A 109 -0.70 -22.30 9.63
N ALA A 110 -0.06 -21.22 10.09
CA ALA A 110 0.56 -21.16 11.42
C ALA A 110 -0.49 -21.38 12.54
N ILE A 111 -1.67 -20.77 12.43
CA ILE A 111 -2.77 -20.98 13.39
C ILE A 111 -3.27 -22.43 13.33
N ALA A 112 -3.42 -23.01 12.13
CA ALA A 112 -3.85 -24.40 11.95
C ALA A 112 -2.86 -25.37 12.62
N GLN A 113 -1.57 -25.18 12.38
CA GLN A 113 -0.51 -25.96 13.01
C GLN A 113 -0.49 -25.80 14.54
N GLN A 114 -0.58 -24.56 15.03
CA GLN A 114 -0.57 -24.30 16.46
C GLN A 114 -1.78 -24.93 17.19
N ARG A 115 -2.97 -24.86 16.57
CA ARG A 115 -4.23 -25.24 17.22
C ARG A 115 -4.60 -26.69 17.02
N TYR A 116 -4.34 -27.24 15.82
CA TYR A 116 -4.79 -28.57 15.43
C TYR A 116 -3.64 -29.50 15.09
N GLN A 117 -2.39 -29.02 15.05
CA GLN A 117 -1.20 -29.78 14.63
C GLN A 117 -1.36 -30.44 13.25
N GLN A 118 -2.12 -29.77 12.38
CA GLN A 118 -2.40 -30.22 11.02
C GLN A 118 -2.32 -29.01 10.07
N SER A 119 -2.07 -29.28 8.78
CA SER A 119 -2.15 -28.26 7.76
C SER A 119 -3.60 -27.77 7.58
N LEU A 120 -3.77 -26.51 7.17
CA LEU A 120 -5.09 -25.94 6.92
C LEU A 120 -5.91 -26.77 5.93
N ALA A 121 -5.26 -27.34 4.92
CA ALA A 121 -5.93 -28.18 3.90
C ALA A 121 -6.46 -29.51 4.46
N ALA A 122 -5.85 -30.03 5.53
CA ALA A 122 -6.25 -31.30 6.16
C ALA A 122 -7.40 -31.12 7.18
N LEU A 123 -7.75 -29.88 7.53
CA LEU A 123 -8.80 -29.59 8.50
C LEU A 123 -10.20 -29.77 7.90
N THR A 124 -11.16 -30.08 8.77
CA THR A 124 -12.59 -30.08 8.38
C THR A 124 -13.07 -28.68 7.97
N PRO A 125 -14.13 -28.55 7.17
CA PRO A 125 -14.65 -27.23 6.75
C PRO A 125 -14.96 -26.30 7.91
N SER A 126 -15.47 -26.80 9.03
CA SER A 126 -15.77 -26.00 10.22
C SER A 126 -14.49 -25.51 10.93
N GLN A 127 -13.46 -26.35 10.98
CA GLN A 127 -12.15 -25.97 11.52
C GLN A 127 -11.46 -24.95 10.63
N GLN A 128 -11.50 -25.12 9.30
CA GLN A 128 -10.98 -24.13 8.36
C GLN A 128 -11.68 -22.77 8.51
N ALA A 129 -13.00 -22.76 8.68
CA ALA A 129 -13.76 -21.54 8.91
C ALA A 129 -13.34 -20.84 10.24
N ALA A 130 -13.12 -21.63 11.29
CA ALA A 130 -12.65 -21.10 12.56
C ALA A 130 -11.23 -20.50 12.43
N VAL A 131 -10.30 -21.17 11.76
CA VAL A 131 -8.94 -20.67 11.50
C VAL A 131 -8.98 -19.38 10.68
N ARG A 132 -9.79 -19.35 9.61
CA ARG A 132 -9.93 -18.13 8.78
C ARG A 132 -10.49 -16.95 9.58
N ALA A 133 -11.46 -17.18 10.47
CA ALA A 133 -11.99 -16.14 11.35
C ALA A 133 -10.91 -15.62 12.32
N GLU A 134 -10.13 -16.52 12.92
CA GLU A 134 -9.03 -16.16 13.81
C GLU A 134 -7.92 -15.41 13.06
N THR A 135 -7.57 -15.83 11.85
CA THR A 135 -6.62 -15.13 10.96
C THR A 135 -7.11 -13.70 10.67
N ALA A 136 -8.40 -13.53 10.36
CA ALA A 136 -8.97 -12.22 10.12
C ALA A 136 -8.87 -11.31 11.34
N VAL A 137 -9.10 -11.84 12.54
CA VAL A 137 -8.91 -11.09 13.80
C VAL A 137 -7.45 -10.76 14.01
N ALA A 138 -6.55 -11.73 13.82
CA ALA A 138 -5.11 -11.53 13.99
C ALA A 138 -4.56 -10.41 13.08
N LEU A 139 -4.98 -10.39 11.81
CA LEU A 139 -4.48 -9.42 10.84
C LEU A 139 -5.17 -8.04 10.93
N LYS A 140 -6.46 -7.99 11.32
CA LYS A 140 -7.23 -6.72 11.34
C LYS A 140 -7.15 -5.98 12.68
N THR A 141 -6.71 -6.63 13.75
CA THR A 141 -6.56 -5.95 15.04
C THR A 141 -5.36 -5.01 15.01
N ASN A 142 -5.60 -3.72 15.27
CA ASN A 142 -4.51 -2.77 15.42
C ASN A 142 -3.76 -3.03 16.74
N ARG A 143 -2.48 -3.36 16.63
CA ARG A 143 -1.55 -3.60 17.75
C ARG A 143 -0.40 -2.59 17.78
N TYR A 144 -0.61 -1.45 17.15
CA TYR A 144 0.35 -0.35 17.18
C TYR A 144 0.18 0.44 18.49
N ASP A 145 1.24 0.50 19.27
CA ASP A 145 1.34 1.40 20.42
C ASP A 145 1.87 2.75 19.96
N SER A 146 1.03 3.77 20.02
CA SER A 146 1.39 5.12 19.59
C SER A 146 2.32 5.85 20.56
N VAL A 147 2.44 5.39 21.82
CA VAL A 147 3.32 6.00 22.83
C VAL A 147 4.77 5.61 22.57
N THR A 148 4.99 4.32 22.33
CA THR A 148 6.32 3.75 22.06
C THR A 148 6.64 3.69 20.56
N ALA A 149 5.67 4.01 19.68
CA ALA A 149 5.74 3.82 18.24
C ALA A 149 6.11 2.38 17.86
N THR A 150 5.63 1.39 18.62
CA THR A 150 5.95 -0.03 18.45
C THR A 150 4.75 -0.79 17.90
N LEU A 151 4.97 -1.62 16.88
CA LEU A 151 3.98 -2.57 16.38
C LEU A 151 4.27 -3.96 16.96
N HIS A 152 3.28 -4.56 17.63
CA HIS A 152 3.38 -5.88 18.22
C HIS A 152 2.77 -6.94 17.30
N LEU A 153 3.58 -7.88 16.83
CA LEU A 153 3.09 -9.04 16.09
C LEU A 153 2.67 -10.17 17.02
N THR A 154 1.65 -10.92 16.61
CA THR A 154 1.27 -12.17 17.27
C THR A 154 2.27 -13.27 16.92
N ALA A 155 2.30 -14.35 17.72
CA ALA A 155 3.20 -15.47 17.45
C ALA A 155 3.02 -16.08 16.03
N PRO A 156 1.80 -16.28 15.50
CA PRO A 156 1.63 -16.68 14.11
C PRO A 156 2.20 -15.67 13.10
N GLN A 157 1.99 -14.37 13.29
CA GLN A 157 2.52 -13.33 12.40
C GLN A 157 4.05 -13.28 12.44
N SER A 158 4.66 -13.42 13.60
CA SER A 158 6.13 -13.46 13.74
C SER A 158 6.73 -14.69 13.07
N ALA A 159 6.07 -15.85 13.19
CA ALA A 159 6.52 -17.08 12.54
C ALA A 159 6.52 -16.95 11.01
N THR A 160 5.52 -16.27 10.43
CA THR A 160 5.40 -16.08 8.97
C THR A 160 6.39 -15.05 8.43
N TYR A 161 6.81 -14.08 9.23
CA TYR A 161 7.75 -13.03 8.80
C TYR A 161 9.03 -13.57 8.16
N HIS A 162 9.66 -14.57 8.75
CA HIS A 162 10.88 -15.18 8.20
C HIS A 162 10.61 -15.96 6.92
N GLN A 163 9.42 -16.56 6.77
CA GLN A 163 9.01 -17.24 5.53
C GLN A 163 8.85 -16.24 4.39
N GLN A 164 8.27 -15.07 4.66
CA GLN A 164 8.10 -13.99 3.69
C GLN A 164 9.44 -13.40 3.24
N ILE A 165 10.39 -13.18 4.17
CA ILE A 165 11.77 -12.80 3.80
C ILE A 165 12.38 -13.82 2.84
N SER A 166 12.23 -15.11 3.15
CA SER A 166 12.76 -16.18 2.30
C SER A 166 12.11 -16.19 0.93
N TYR A 167 10.79 -16.01 0.87
CA TYR A 167 10.04 -15.93 -0.39
C TYR A 167 10.51 -14.77 -1.28
N TRP A 168 10.56 -13.55 -0.74
CA TRP A 168 10.97 -12.39 -1.51
C TRP A 168 12.45 -12.45 -1.91
N SER A 169 13.31 -13.00 -1.05
CA SER A 169 14.71 -13.24 -1.38
C SER A 169 14.85 -14.21 -2.54
N ASP A 170 14.05 -15.28 -2.57
CA ASP A 170 14.02 -16.25 -3.66
C ASP A 170 13.43 -15.63 -4.94
N TYR A 171 12.34 -14.88 -4.82
CA TYR A 171 11.70 -14.19 -5.94
C TYR A 171 12.69 -13.28 -6.68
N PHE A 172 13.39 -12.41 -5.95
CA PHE A 172 14.33 -11.47 -6.57
C PHE A 172 15.63 -12.11 -7.07
N ARG A 173 16.02 -13.28 -6.57
CA ARG A 173 17.20 -14.02 -7.06
C ARG A 173 16.96 -14.79 -8.36
N HIS A 174 15.71 -15.02 -8.74
CA HIS A 174 15.38 -15.85 -9.89
C HIS A 174 14.69 -15.05 -11.00
N PRO A 175 15.45 -14.63 -12.05
CA PRO A 175 14.92 -13.84 -13.17
C PRO A 175 13.70 -14.45 -13.86
N SER A 176 13.59 -15.79 -13.89
CA SER A 176 12.43 -16.49 -14.45
C SER A 176 11.13 -16.29 -13.67
N ARG A 177 11.22 -15.89 -12.41
CA ARG A 177 10.06 -15.66 -11.53
C ARG A 177 9.70 -14.19 -11.38
N ASN A 178 10.66 -13.30 -11.60
CA ASN A 178 10.53 -11.86 -11.33
C ASN A 178 10.42 -11.01 -12.60
N GLY A 179 10.02 -11.59 -13.74
CA GLY A 179 9.87 -10.85 -14.99
C GLY A 179 11.17 -10.45 -15.67
N GLY A 180 12.28 -11.12 -15.32
CA GLY A 180 13.59 -10.90 -15.96
C GLY A 180 14.45 -9.84 -15.25
N LEU A 181 14.10 -9.43 -14.03
CA LEU A 181 15.00 -8.58 -13.24
C LEU A 181 16.30 -9.33 -12.96
N SER A 182 17.43 -8.71 -13.30
CA SER A 182 18.76 -9.19 -12.98
C SER A 182 19.47 -8.15 -12.10
N PHE A 183 19.91 -8.54 -10.95
CA PHE A 183 20.67 -7.71 -10.01
C PHE A 183 22.12 -8.15 -9.96
#